data_93199e6810be9f488835b99224bd7a7c
#
_entry.id   93199e6810be9f488835b99224bd7a7c
#
_cell.length_a   1.000
_cell.length_b   1.000
_cell.length_c   1.000
_cell.angle_alpha   90.00
_cell.angle_beta   90.00
_cell.angle_gamma   90.00
#
_symmetry.space_group_name_H-M   'P 1'
#
loop_
_entity.id
_entity.type
_entity.pdbx_description
1 polymer ?
#
loop_
_entity_poly.entity_id
_entity_poly.type
_entity_poly.pdbx_seq_one_letter_code
_entity_poly.pdbx_strand_id
1 'polypeptide(L)'
;MTVPKIQTRKSGRRRGIILTQRGLEKLGQAKIQWEREQYLKRYTLESLSERTGLTPTTLSKIFRGSSPVDKRSIASCFSAFNLTLLPEDYCYGKPDENVLDKINLTEENKTNKNLQQQFKPALDNIYLHNSVSDNLDNYILNNSLNPSSLTIPGGQIPLNSTNYIERANIESLCYEAIQYPGTWIHIIAPKQMGKTSLMARILAYAQTQNYDRVSVNLNEADSEILESMERFAYWLCATVNKQLGFSKTIVELWHWDQRIGIKTNLSNYFEELILAQRDRPLLLAFDELNQLFNTPNLLNEFLRLLKIWSEKGKTNSHWHKLRLVTVCSSEFLKPSSLDNSLFNAGLIIQLPELNFTEAKSLSRIFGQEMTDLELQQLMALLGGHPYRLHSAFYHLQKGSITLKNLLENRELALTVYSEHLQQQWWILQSHPHLWVLFSEIVQSSSPIICQMELSFQLQQMGFVHLQGRKAFLTCELFRYFFRDRLP
;
A
#
# COMPACT_ATOMS: atom_id res chain seq x y z
N MET A 1 -35.54 -11.01 -75.61
CA MET A 1 -35.47 -11.90 -74.40
C MET A 1 -34.13 -11.80 -73.82
N THR A 2 -34.00 -10.99 -72.80
CA THR A 2 -32.72 -10.67 -72.09
C THR A 2 -32.75 -11.36 -70.73
N VAL A 3 -31.79 -12.25 -70.49
CA VAL A 3 -31.64 -13.01 -69.28
C VAL A 3 -30.97 -12.10 -68.22
N PRO A 4 -31.44 -11.99 -66.97
CA PRO A 4 -30.80 -11.15 -65.94
C PRO A 4 -29.56 -11.86 -65.31
N LYS A 5 -28.45 -11.12 -65.27
CA LYS A 5 -27.22 -11.53 -64.59
C LYS A 5 -27.43 -11.57 -63.03
N ILE A 6 -27.21 -12.76 -62.46
CA ILE A 6 -27.15 -12.97 -61.02
C ILE A 6 -25.89 -12.32 -60.51
N GLN A 7 -26.02 -11.25 -59.70
CA GLN A 7 -24.92 -10.68 -58.91
C GLN A 7 -24.60 -11.60 -57.73
N THR A 8 -23.43 -12.25 -57.78
CA THR A 8 -22.86 -12.93 -56.62
C THR A 8 -22.42 -11.91 -55.55
N ARG A 9 -23.13 -11.87 -54.41
CA ARG A 9 -22.72 -11.14 -53.22
C ARG A 9 -21.35 -11.62 -52.76
N LYS A 10 -20.34 -10.72 -52.78
CA LYS A 10 -19.05 -10.93 -52.14
C LYS A 10 -19.31 -11.14 -50.64
N SER A 11 -18.96 -12.32 -50.12
CA SER A 11 -18.96 -12.59 -48.66
C SER A 11 -17.99 -11.63 -47.98
N GLY A 12 -18.53 -10.74 -47.16
CA GLY A 12 -17.72 -9.83 -46.33
C GLY A 12 -16.77 -10.62 -45.44
N ARG A 13 -15.47 -10.25 -45.41
CA ARG A 13 -14.50 -10.81 -44.48
C ARG A 13 -15.08 -10.75 -43.07
N ARG A 14 -15.22 -11.91 -42.41
CA ARG A 14 -15.64 -11.99 -41.00
C ARG A 14 -14.70 -11.15 -40.15
N ARG A 15 -15.23 -10.19 -39.40
CA ARG A 15 -14.49 -9.36 -38.43
C ARG A 15 -13.87 -10.26 -37.36
N GLY A 16 -12.73 -9.84 -36.75
CA GLY A 16 -12.05 -10.58 -35.69
C GLY A 16 -12.96 -10.94 -34.50
N ILE A 17 -12.44 -11.78 -33.60
CA ILE A 17 -13.14 -12.23 -32.39
C ILE A 17 -12.58 -11.53 -31.14
N ILE A 18 -13.40 -11.46 -30.10
CA ILE A 18 -13.05 -10.95 -28.78
C ILE A 18 -13.27 -12.07 -27.77
N LEU A 19 -12.40 -12.20 -26.76
CA LEU A 19 -12.62 -13.14 -25.67
C LEU A 19 -13.85 -12.73 -24.84
N THR A 20 -14.65 -13.71 -24.46
CA THR A 20 -15.71 -13.55 -23.46
C THR A 20 -15.07 -13.46 -22.06
N GLN A 21 -15.85 -13.05 -21.06
CA GLN A 21 -15.40 -13.03 -19.65
C GLN A 21 -14.83 -14.38 -19.24
N ARG A 22 -15.49 -15.48 -19.60
CA ARG A 22 -15.02 -16.86 -19.37
C ARG A 22 -13.66 -17.14 -20.02
N GLY A 23 -13.49 -16.72 -21.28
CA GLY A 23 -12.22 -16.91 -22.01
C GLY A 23 -11.07 -16.10 -21.40
N LEU A 24 -11.35 -14.88 -20.92
CA LEU A 24 -10.37 -14.04 -20.21
C LEU A 24 -9.96 -14.64 -18.86
N GLU A 25 -10.92 -15.11 -18.08
CA GLU A 25 -10.65 -15.77 -16.79
C GLU A 25 -9.83 -17.05 -16.96
N LYS A 26 -10.19 -17.90 -17.92
CA LYS A 26 -9.46 -19.12 -18.23
C LYS A 26 -8.00 -18.87 -18.63
N LEU A 27 -7.77 -17.87 -19.47
CA LEU A 27 -6.43 -17.48 -19.89
C LEU A 27 -5.65 -16.84 -18.74
N GLY A 28 -6.31 -16.01 -17.92
CA GLY A 28 -5.72 -15.37 -16.75
C GLY A 28 -5.28 -16.39 -15.69
N GLN A 29 -6.13 -17.37 -15.37
CA GLN A 29 -5.80 -18.43 -14.42
C GLN A 29 -4.62 -19.28 -14.89
N ALA A 30 -4.58 -19.67 -16.17
CA ALA A 30 -3.49 -20.45 -16.73
C ALA A 30 -2.15 -19.67 -16.72
N LYS A 31 -2.19 -18.36 -16.98
CA LYS A 31 -1.03 -17.48 -16.83
C LYS A 31 -0.51 -17.46 -15.39
N ILE A 32 -1.39 -17.27 -14.42
CA ILE A 32 -1.02 -17.25 -12.99
C ILE A 32 -0.46 -18.60 -12.53
N GLN A 33 -1.08 -19.70 -12.97
CA GLN A 33 -0.59 -21.04 -12.64
C GLN A 33 0.80 -21.28 -13.21
N TRP A 34 1.03 -20.88 -14.45
CA TRP A 34 2.33 -21.01 -15.10
C TRP A 34 3.40 -20.10 -14.46
N GLU A 35 3.06 -18.87 -14.05
CA GLU A 35 3.95 -18.00 -13.29
C GLU A 35 4.34 -18.62 -11.93
N ARG A 36 3.45 -19.39 -11.31
CA ARG A 36 3.74 -20.15 -10.08
C ARG A 36 4.69 -21.32 -10.31
N GLU A 37 4.50 -22.07 -11.40
CA GLU A 37 5.32 -23.23 -11.77
C GLU A 37 6.75 -22.84 -12.18
N GLN A 38 6.96 -21.63 -12.67
CA GLN A 38 8.26 -21.08 -13.10
C GLN A 38 8.92 -20.17 -12.06
N TYR A 39 8.73 -20.47 -10.76
CA TYR A 39 9.33 -19.70 -9.66
C TYR A 39 9.03 -18.21 -9.70
N LEU A 40 7.80 -17.83 -9.99
CA LEU A 40 7.27 -16.46 -9.87
C LEU A 40 7.92 -15.40 -10.77
N LYS A 41 8.53 -15.75 -11.88
CA LYS A 41 8.84 -14.78 -12.92
C LYS A 41 7.54 -14.32 -13.56
N ARG A 42 7.13 -13.07 -13.27
CA ARG A 42 5.99 -12.46 -13.96
C ARG A 42 6.26 -12.40 -15.45
N TYR A 43 5.30 -12.83 -16.26
CA TYR A 43 5.37 -12.64 -17.69
C TYR A 43 5.29 -11.16 -18.05
N THR A 44 6.35 -10.66 -18.67
CA THR A 44 6.27 -9.39 -19.41
C THR A 44 5.63 -9.66 -20.79
N LEU A 45 5.15 -8.60 -21.45
CA LEU A 45 4.59 -8.75 -22.80
C LEU A 45 5.66 -9.24 -23.80
N GLU A 46 6.94 -8.95 -23.56
CA GLU A 46 8.07 -9.40 -24.35
C GLU A 46 8.27 -10.93 -24.19
N SER A 47 8.30 -11.45 -22.96
CA SER A 47 8.44 -12.88 -22.72
C SER A 47 7.23 -13.69 -23.21
N LEU A 48 6.03 -13.11 -23.15
CA LEU A 48 4.83 -13.69 -23.77
C LEU A 48 4.91 -13.65 -25.30
N SER A 49 5.49 -12.61 -25.88
CA SER A 49 5.72 -12.46 -27.31
C SER A 49 6.64 -13.57 -27.85
N GLU A 50 7.74 -13.83 -27.17
CA GLU A 50 8.68 -14.92 -27.52
C GLU A 50 7.99 -16.29 -27.46
N ARG A 51 7.17 -16.53 -26.43
CA ARG A 51 6.49 -17.81 -26.23
C ARG A 51 5.34 -18.06 -27.22
N THR A 52 4.56 -17.01 -27.48
CA THR A 52 3.33 -17.13 -28.30
C THR A 52 3.57 -16.87 -29.79
N GLY A 53 4.71 -16.27 -30.15
CA GLY A 53 4.99 -15.75 -31.50
C GLY A 53 4.12 -14.54 -31.88
N LEU A 54 3.44 -13.90 -30.93
CA LEU A 54 2.55 -12.76 -31.14
C LEU A 54 3.24 -11.46 -30.71
N THR A 55 2.92 -10.36 -31.41
CA THR A 55 3.46 -9.05 -31.02
C THR A 55 2.91 -8.59 -29.66
N PRO A 56 3.67 -7.82 -28.87
CA PRO A 56 3.21 -7.27 -27.59
C PRO A 56 1.89 -6.52 -27.70
N THR A 57 1.66 -5.80 -28.81
CA THR A 57 0.42 -5.08 -29.08
C THR A 57 -0.78 -6.01 -29.28
N THR A 58 -0.58 -7.16 -29.93
CA THR A 58 -1.62 -8.19 -30.11
C THR A 58 -1.95 -8.87 -28.79
N LEU A 59 -0.94 -9.20 -27.98
CA LEU A 59 -1.12 -9.76 -26.65
C LEU A 59 -1.86 -8.81 -25.73
N SER A 60 -1.52 -7.53 -25.73
CA SER A 60 -2.24 -6.51 -24.96
C SER A 60 -3.74 -6.44 -25.34
N LYS A 61 -4.08 -6.54 -26.63
CA LYS A 61 -5.48 -6.59 -27.08
C LYS A 61 -6.22 -7.85 -26.62
N ILE A 62 -5.54 -9.01 -26.62
CA ILE A 62 -6.12 -10.29 -26.18
C ILE A 62 -6.41 -10.23 -24.68
N PHE A 63 -5.45 -9.82 -23.86
CA PHE A 63 -5.60 -9.80 -22.39
C PHE A 63 -6.55 -8.69 -21.90
N ARG A 64 -6.68 -7.59 -22.63
CA ARG A 64 -7.67 -6.52 -22.30
C ARG A 64 -9.07 -6.88 -22.72
N GLY A 65 -9.27 -7.78 -23.69
CA GLY A 65 -10.60 -8.16 -24.20
C GLY A 65 -11.38 -7.02 -24.85
N SER A 66 -10.74 -5.89 -25.14
CA SER A 66 -11.43 -4.66 -25.59
C SER A 66 -11.46 -4.45 -27.10
N SER A 67 -10.72 -5.23 -27.86
CA SER A 67 -10.57 -5.04 -29.31
C SER A 67 -10.57 -6.36 -30.06
N PRO A 68 -11.21 -6.46 -31.25
CA PRO A 68 -11.22 -7.67 -32.05
C PRO A 68 -9.82 -8.08 -32.51
N VAL A 69 -9.49 -9.36 -32.37
CA VAL A 69 -8.24 -9.96 -32.78
C VAL A 69 -8.53 -11.16 -33.70
N ASP A 70 -7.60 -11.52 -34.57
CA ASP A 70 -7.74 -12.70 -35.41
C ASP A 70 -7.85 -13.98 -34.57
N LYS A 71 -8.76 -14.88 -34.91
CA LYS A 71 -9.01 -16.13 -34.17
C LYS A 71 -7.76 -16.98 -34.03
N ARG A 72 -6.88 -17.00 -35.05
CA ARG A 72 -5.63 -17.74 -35.00
C ARG A 72 -4.69 -17.20 -33.92
N SER A 73 -4.59 -15.89 -33.78
CA SER A 73 -3.77 -15.25 -32.76
C SER A 73 -4.26 -15.58 -31.34
N ILE A 74 -5.57 -15.59 -31.11
CA ILE A 74 -6.14 -16.00 -29.82
C ILE A 74 -5.88 -17.49 -29.57
N ALA A 75 -6.08 -18.35 -30.58
CA ALA A 75 -5.78 -19.78 -30.46
C ALA A 75 -4.30 -20.07 -30.16
N SER A 76 -3.36 -19.34 -30.80
CA SER A 76 -1.91 -19.44 -30.48
C SER A 76 -1.63 -19.03 -29.04
N CYS A 77 -2.27 -17.96 -28.54
CA CYS A 77 -2.14 -17.54 -27.15
C CYS A 77 -2.64 -18.62 -26.18
N PHE A 78 -3.81 -19.23 -26.45
CA PHE A 78 -4.34 -20.33 -25.65
C PHE A 78 -3.43 -21.54 -25.67
N SER A 79 -2.95 -21.96 -26.84
CA SER A 79 -2.05 -23.11 -27.00
C SER A 79 -0.72 -22.93 -26.25
N ALA A 80 -0.20 -21.72 -26.16
CA ALA A 80 1.01 -21.41 -25.41
C ALA A 80 0.87 -21.67 -23.89
N PHE A 81 -0.35 -21.74 -23.37
CA PHE A 81 -0.67 -22.11 -21.99
C PHE A 81 -1.32 -23.51 -21.90
N ASN A 82 -1.15 -24.37 -22.90
CA ASN A 82 -1.76 -25.69 -22.97
C ASN A 82 -3.30 -25.69 -22.87
N LEU A 83 -3.94 -24.60 -23.31
CA LEU A 83 -5.40 -24.45 -23.33
C LEU A 83 -5.95 -24.64 -24.74
N THR A 84 -7.16 -25.21 -24.81
CA THR A 84 -7.95 -25.28 -26.05
C THR A 84 -8.97 -24.14 -26.05
N LEU A 85 -9.03 -23.36 -27.16
CA LEU A 85 -10.00 -22.30 -27.35
C LEU A 85 -11.35 -22.91 -27.80
N LEU A 86 -12.36 -22.81 -26.95
CA LEU A 86 -13.72 -23.31 -27.20
C LEU A 86 -14.62 -22.21 -27.77
N PRO A 87 -15.74 -22.57 -28.46
CA PRO A 87 -16.67 -21.57 -29.00
C PRO A 87 -17.28 -20.61 -27.97
N GLU A 88 -17.38 -21.02 -26.73
CA GLU A 88 -17.88 -20.25 -25.59
C GLU A 88 -16.83 -19.27 -24.98
N ASP A 89 -15.55 -19.41 -25.36
CA ASP A 89 -14.47 -18.57 -24.90
C ASP A 89 -14.35 -17.26 -25.69
N TYR A 90 -15.10 -17.08 -26.81
CA TYR A 90 -15.02 -15.90 -27.66
C TYR A 90 -16.33 -15.54 -28.33
N CYS A 91 -16.48 -14.28 -28.76
CA CYS A 91 -17.61 -13.80 -29.56
C CYS A 91 -17.15 -13.02 -30.80
N TYR A 92 -18.04 -12.86 -31.78
CA TYR A 92 -17.82 -12.08 -33.01
C TYR A 92 -18.41 -10.66 -32.85
N GLY A 93 -17.56 -9.65 -32.95
CA GLY A 93 -17.97 -8.24 -32.88
C GLY A 93 -17.81 -7.63 -31.47
N LYS A 94 -18.17 -6.33 -31.33
CA LYS A 94 -18.22 -5.69 -30.00
C LYS A 94 -19.36 -6.34 -29.20
N PRO A 95 -19.17 -6.61 -27.88
CA PRO A 95 -20.29 -6.99 -27.03
C PRO A 95 -21.35 -5.86 -27.10
N ASP A 96 -22.60 -6.19 -27.40
CA ASP A 96 -23.71 -5.24 -27.27
C ASP A 96 -23.86 -4.92 -25.78
N GLU A 97 -23.74 -3.64 -25.42
CA GLU A 97 -23.90 -3.13 -24.03
C GLU A 97 -25.29 -3.51 -23.44
N ASN A 98 -26.26 -3.87 -24.27
CA ASN A 98 -27.60 -4.29 -23.85
C ASN A 98 -27.76 -5.78 -23.48
N VAL A 99 -26.71 -6.60 -23.63
CA VAL A 99 -26.77 -8.04 -23.26
C VAL A 99 -26.22 -8.27 -21.84
N LEU A 100 -25.38 -7.40 -21.34
CA LEU A 100 -24.83 -7.49 -19.95
C LEU A 100 -25.92 -7.25 -18.89
N ASP A 101 -26.92 -6.41 -19.17
CA ASP A 101 -28.01 -6.13 -18.21
C ASP A 101 -29.09 -7.22 -18.17
N LYS A 102 -29.14 -8.11 -19.14
CA LYS A 102 -30.18 -9.17 -19.20
C LYS A 102 -29.73 -10.55 -18.70
N ILE A 103 -28.43 -10.79 -18.60
CA ILE A 103 -27.89 -12.08 -18.11
C ILE A 103 -27.74 -12.09 -16.57
N ASN A 104 -27.60 -10.92 -15.94
CA ASN A 104 -27.48 -10.80 -14.48
C ASN A 104 -28.80 -10.90 -13.69
N LEU A 105 -29.92 -11.14 -14.33
CA LEU A 105 -31.24 -11.11 -13.67
C LEU A 105 -31.97 -12.48 -13.55
N THR A 106 -31.43 -13.58 -14.04
CA THR A 106 -32.21 -14.82 -14.11
C THR A 106 -31.66 -16.04 -13.32
N GLU A 107 -30.42 -16.08 -12.88
CA GLU A 107 -29.91 -17.25 -12.13
C GLU A 107 -29.35 -16.97 -10.72
N GLU A 108 -28.97 -15.74 -10.37
CA GLU A 108 -28.47 -15.42 -9.01
C GLU A 108 -29.58 -15.20 -7.97
N ASN A 109 -30.85 -15.10 -8.37
CA ASN A 109 -31.95 -14.74 -7.46
C ASN A 109 -32.53 -15.91 -6.65
N LYS A 110 -32.07 -17.14 -6.81
CA LYS A 110 -32.61 -18.27 -6.00
C LYS A 110 -31.65 -18.82 -4.95
N THR A 111 -30.33 -18.60 -5.08
CA THR A 111 -29.36 -19.12 -4.11
C THR A 111 -28.87 -18.06 -3.11
N ASN A 112 -28.97 -16.79 -3.45
CA ASN A 112 -28.48 -15.69 -2.62
C ASN A 112 -29.46 -15.17 -1.56
N LYS A 113 -30.75 -15.49 -1.64
CA LYS A 113 -31.72 -15.04 -0.62
C LYS A 113 -31.54 -15.70 0.75
N ASN A 114 -31.01 -16.92 0.81
CA ASN A 114 -30.78 -17.61 2.08
C ASN A 114 -29.42 -17.33 2.72
N LEU A 115 -28.44 -16.80 1.97
CA LEU A 115 -27.14 -16.41 2.50
C LEU A 115 -27.10 -14.93 2.95
N GLN A 116 -27.90 -14.07 2.32
CA GLN A 116 -27.96 -12.64 2.70
C GLN A 116 -28.65 -12.37 4.03
N GLN A 117 -29.50 -13.29 4.53
CA GLN A 117 -30.15 -13.11 5.83
C GLN A 117 -29.26 -13.49 7.02
N GLN A 118 -28.18 -14.26 6.80
CA GLN A 118 -27.23 -14.63 7.87
C GLN A 118 -26.03 -13.67 8.02
N PHE A 119 -25.73 -12.82 7.03
CA PHE A 119 -24.54 -11.95 7.04
C PHE A 119 -24.84 -10.46 6.93
N LYS A 120 -26.12 -10.05 7.03
CA LYS A 120 -26.52 -8.65 6.94
C LYS A 120 -25.87 -7.71 7.97
N PRO A 121 -25.48 -8.11 9.18
CA PRO A 121 -24.80 -7.21 10.10
C PRO A 121 -23.33 -6.91 9.78
N ALA A 122 -22.68 -7.69 8.90
CA ALA A 122 -21.25 -7.54 8.61
C ALA A 122 -20.94 -6.66 7.37
N LEU A 123 -21.91 -6.48 6.48
CA LEU A 123 -21.72 -5.74 5.21
C LEU A 123 -22.09 -4.26 5.30
N ASP A 124 -22.98 -3.87 6.21
CA ASP A 124 -23.37 -2.47 6.40
C ASP A 124 -22.26 -1.60 6.99
N ASN A 125 -21.18 -2.20 7.52
CA ASN A 125 -20.00 -1.48 8.01
C ASN A 125 -18.92 -1.19 6.96
N ILE A 126 -19.03 -1.71 5.75
CA ILE A 126 -18.00 -1.55 4.69
C ILE A 126 -18.31 -0.38 3.75
N TYR A 127 -19.57 0.03 3.64
CA TYR A 127 -20.00 1.11 2.72
C TYR A 127 -20.12 2.51 3.35
N LEU A 128 -19.81 2.70 4.63
CA LEU A 128 -19.94 3.98 5.33
C LEU A 128 -18.66 4.84 5.39
N HIS A 129 -17.63 4.52 4.60
CA HIS A 129 -16.37 5.29 4.65
C HIS A 129 -16.18 6.33 3.53
N ASN A 130 -17.21 6.64 2.74
CA ASN A 130 -17.08 7.61 1.63
C ASN A 130 -17.87 8.92 1.78
N SER A 131 -18.32 9.28 2.98
CA SER A 131 -18.92 10.60 3.22
C SER A 131 -18.62 11.09 4.63
N VAL A 132 -17.39 11.51 4.89
CA VAL A 132 -16.98 12.08 6.17
C VAL A 132 -16.37 13.46 5.93
N SER A 133 -17.22 14.48 5.82
CA SER A 133 -16.83 15.84 6.14
C SER A 133 -17.76 16.55 7.13
N ASP A 134 -18.97 16.02 7.43
CA ASP A 134 -19.95 16.79 8.22
C ASP A 134 -20.46 16.10 9.51
N ASN A 135 -19.96 14.90 9.89
CA ASN A 135 -20.47 14.16 11.04
C ASN A 135 -19.42 13.81 12.12
N LEU A 136 -18.20 14.34 12.04
CA LEU A 136 -17.17 14.00 13.03
C LEU A 136 -17.46 14.61 14.41
N ASP A 137 -18.08 15.80 14.46
CA ASP A 137 -18.37 16.50 15.71
C ASP A 137 -19.51 15.85 16.52
N ASN A 138 -20.47 15.19 15.85
CA ASN A 138 -21.55 14.46 16.52
C ASN A 138 -21.17 13.02 16.91
N TYR A 139 -20.10 12.45 16.33
CA TYR A 139 -19.66 11.09 16.64
C TYR A 139 -18.83 11.02 17.92
N ILE A 140 -18.15 12.10 18.27
CA ILE A 140 -17.30 12.20 19.47
C ILE A 140 -18.13 12.35 20.75
N LEU A 141 -19.33 12.94 20.67
CA LEU A 141 -20.17 13.25 21.84
C LEU A 141 -21.14 12.14 22.29
N ASN A 142 -21.43 11.16 21.44
CA ASN A 142 -22.49 10.18 21.73
C ASN A 142 -22.06 8.73 21.94
N ASN A 143 -20.77 8.40 21.86
CA ASN A 143 -20.30 7.04 22.13
C ASN A 143 -19.44 6.99 23.40
N SER A 144 -20.11 6.89 24.54
CA SER A 144 -19.55 6.23 25.74
C SER A 144 -19.36 4.75 25.39
N LEU A 145 -18.28 4.44 24.69
CA LEU A 145 -17.98 3.10 24.17
C LEU A 145 -17.51 2.19 25.30
N ASN A 146 -18.09 1.01 25.33
CA ASN A 146 -17.56 -0.11 26.07
C ASN A 146 -16.06 -0.31 25.74
N PRO A 147 -15.16 -0.33 26.73
CA PRO A 147 -13.70 -0.45 26.49
C PRO A 147 -13.24 -1.83 25.96
N SER A 148 -14.15 -2.67 25.53
CA SER A 148 -13.89 -4.10 25.20
C SER A 148 -14.11 -4.46 23.73
N SER A 149 -14.09 -3.54 22.77
CA SER A 149 -14.13 -3.94 21.36
C SER A 149 -12.75 -4.46 20.92
N LEU A 150 -12.64 -5.77 20.82
CA LEU A 150 -11.50 -6.48 20.20
C LEU A 150 -11.27 -5.91 18.79
N THR A 151 -10.23 -5.10 18.62
CA THR A 151 -9.82 -4.67 17.28
C THR A 151 -8.94 -5.73 16.62
N ILE A 152 -9.33 -6.13 15.42
CA ILE A 152 -8.56 -7.08 14.60
C ILE A 152 -7.16 -6.48 14.33
N PRO A 153 -6.07 -7.26 14.48
CA PRO A 153 -4.72 -6.79 14.18
C PRO A 153 -4.55 -6.38 12.73
N GLY A 154 -3.89 -5.25 12.51
CA GLY A 154 -3.57 -4.74 11.18
C GLY A 154 -4.19 -3.39 10.87
N GLY A 155 -3.65 -2.71 9.84
CA GLY A 155 -4.11 -1.38 9.44
C GLY A 155 -3.79 -0.26 10.42
N GLN A 156 -4.47 0.86 10.24
CA GLN A 156 -4.37 2.03 11.11
C GLN A 156 -5.16 1.80 12.40
N ILE A 157 -4.54 2.10 13.54
CA ILE A 157 -5.25 2.07 14.83
C ILE A 157 -6.12 3.34 14.95
N PRO A 158 -7.44 3.19 15.19
CA PRO A 158 -8.35 4.33 15.33
C PRO A 158 -7.89 5.33 16.40
N LEU A 159 -8.21 6.61 16.23
CA LEU A 159 -7.79 7.67 17.15
C LEU A 159 -8.32 7.50 18.57
N ASN A 160 -9.54 7.00 18.70
CA ASN A 160 -10.21 6.74 19.97
C ASN A 160 -9.88 5.36 20.57
N SER A 161 -9.03 4.56 19.92
CA SER A 161 -8.65 3.25 20.43
C SER A 161 -7.61 3.35 21.54
N THR A 162 -7.83 2.62 22.61
CA THR A 162 -6.86 2.46 23.71
C THR A 162 -5.68 1.58 23.32
N ASN A 163 -5.77 0.84 22.21
CA ASN A 163 -4.74 -0.11 21.77
C ASN A 163 -3.49 0.57 21.16
N TYR A 164 -3.50 1.88 21.02
CA TYR A 164 -2.31 2.62 20.61
C TYR A 164 -1.40 2.88 21.79
N ILE A 165 -0.14 2.54 21.65
CA ILE A 165 0.90 2.86 22.62
C ILE A 165 1.76 3.98 22.04
N GLU A 166 1.80 5.11 22.74
CA GLU A 166 2.74 6.18 22.42
C GLU A 166 4.16 5.70 22.68
N ARG A 167 5.06 6.06 21.75
CA ARG A 167 6.47 5.70 21.86
C ARG A 167 7.26 6.85 22.47
N ALA A 168 8.07 6.53 23.42
CA ALA A 168 8.92 7.45 24.21
C ALA A 168 9.28 8.77 23.46
N ASN A 169 8.49 9.82 23.66
CA ASN A 169 8.65 11.19 23.15
C ASN A 169 8.49 11.39 21.63
N ILE A 170 8.18 10.37 20.82
CA ILE A 170 8.07 10.53 19.37
C ILE A 170 6.87 11.36 18.99
N GLU A 171 5.71 11.08 19.57
CA GLU A 171 4.48 11.84 19.35
C GLU A 171 4.67 13.29 19.78
N SER A 172 5.21 13.51 20.95
CA SER A 172 5.48 14.86 21.49
C SER A 172 6.44 15.65 20.60
N LEU A 173 7.50 14.99 20.10
CA LEU A 173 8.46 15.60 19.17
C LEU A 173 7.79 16.00 17.85
N CYS A 174 6.88 15.15 17.31
CA CYS A 174 6.13 15.46 16.11
C CYS A 174 5.15 16.63 16.35
N TYR A 175 4.46 16.64 17.49
CA TYR A 175 3.52 17.69 17.86
C TYR A 175 4.22 19.05 18.04
N GLU A 176 5.39 19.05 18.65
CA GLU A 176 6.22 20.25 18.76
C GLU A 176 6.70 20.69 17.36
N ALA A 177 7.22 19.77 16.55
CA ALA A 177 7.78 20.10 15.26
C ALA A 177 6.79 20.79 14.32
N ILE A 178 5.53 20.37 14.26
CA ILE A 178 4.53 20.97 13.37
C ILE A 178 4.13 22.41 13.77
N GLN A 179 4.52 22.88 14.95
CA GLN A 179 4.29 24.27 15.35
C GLN A 179 5.20 25.23 14.57
N TYR A 180 6.34 24.77 14.08
CA TYR A 180 7.31 25.61 13.38
C TYR A 180 7.00 25.70 11.88
N PRO A 181 7.03 26.91 11.28
CA PRO A 181 6.86 27.13 9.84
C PRO A 181 7.89 26.35 9.02
N GLY A 182 7.43 25.81 7.89
CA GLY A 182 8.29 25.08 6.97
C GLY A 182 8.78 23.71 7.47
N THR A 183 8.22 23.23 8.57
CA THR A 183 8.53 21.88 9.06
C THR A 183 8.15 20.82 8.04
N TRP A 184 9.05 19.87 7.85
CA TRP A 184 8.81 18.64 7.10
C TRP A 184 9.24 17.44 7.94
N ILE A 185 8.28 16.56 8.28
CA ILE A 185 8.51 15.34 9.05
C ILE A 185 8.52 14.15 8.09
N HIS A 186 9.54 13.30 8.18
CA HIS A 186 9.63 12.01 7.50
C HIS A 186 9.43 10.88 8.49
N ILE A 187 8.33 10.14 8.40
CA ILE A 187 8.06 8.96 9.22
C ILE A 187 8.51 7.73 8.43
N ILE A 188 9.54 7.06 8.94
CA ILE A 188 10.18 5.92 8.28
C ILE A 188 10.21 4.73 9.22
N ALA A 189 9.78 3.57 8.77
CA ALA A 189 9.92 2.30 9.48
C ALA A 189 9.56 1.13 8.55
N PRO A 190 9.88 -0.11 8.88
CA PRO A 190 9.35 -1.29 8.20
C PRO A 190 7.80 -1.32 8.17
N LYS A 191 7.23 -2.21 7.36
CA LYS A 191 5.77 -2.38 7.31
C LYS A 191 5.19 -2.72 8.68
N GLN A 192 3.92 -2.32 8.90
CA GLN A 192 3.17 -2.66 10.12
C GLN A 192 3.76 -2.14 11.44
N MET A 193 4.68 -1.18 11.38
CA MET A 193 5.25 -0.51 12.56
C MET A 193 4.39 0.62 13.13
N GLY A 194 3.25 0.94 12.52
CA GLY A 194 2.31 1.97 13.00
C GLY A 194 2.54 3.37 12.43
N LYS A 195 3.24 3.51 11.31
CA LYS A 195 3.52 4.80 10.63
C LYS A 195 2.26 5.61 10.35
N THR A 196 1.28 5.01 9.68
CA THR A 196 -0.01 5.65 9.36
C THR A 196 -0.79 6.01 10.62
N SER A 197 -0.69 5.21 11.70
CA SER A 197 -1.31 5.51 12.99
C SER A 197 -0.69 6.74 13.66
N LEU A 198 0.63 6.92 13.56
CA LEU A 198 1.31 8.13 14.04
C LEU A 198 0.90 9.35 13.20
N MET A 199 0.92 9.24 11.87
CA MET A 199 0.49 10.31 10.96
C MET A 199 -0.95 10.77 11.29
N ALA A 200 -1.87 9.83 11.51
CA ALA A 200 -3.25 10.16 11.87
C ALA A 200 -3.34 10.95 13.19
N ARG A 201 -2.48 10.64 14.17
CA ARG A 201 -2.42 11.38 15.45
C ARG A 201 -1.82 12.76 15.27
N ILE A 202 -0.80 12.92 14.45
CA ILE A 202 -0.26 14.24 14.09
C ILE A 202 -1.35 15.10 13.42
N LEU A 203 -2.11 14.52 12.48
CA LEU A 203 -3.25 15.20 11.84
C LEU A 203 -4.35 15.58 12.85
N ALA A 204 -4.68 14.67 13.77
CA ALA A 204 -5.66 14.95 14.81
C ALA A 204 -5.19 16.07 15.77
N TYR A 205 -3.93 16.03 16.19
CA TYR A 205 -3.34 17.10 17.00
C TYR A 205 -3.34 18.44 16.25
N ALA A 206 -2.97 18.47 14.97
CA ALA A 206 -3.03 19.68 14.15
C ALA A 206 -4.45 20.29 14.11
N GLN A 207 -5.50 19.44 14.09
CA GLN A 207 -6.89 19.92 14.20
C GLN A 207 -7.16 20.64 15.53
N THR A 208 -6.67 20.11 16.65
CA THR A 208 -6.83 20.78 17.95
C THR A 208 -6.11 22.13 17.99
N GLN A 209 -5.09 22.31 17.16
CA GLN A 209 -4.34 23.56 16.99
C GLN A 209 -4.94 24.48 15.90
N ASN A 210 -6.16 24.20 15.45
CA ASN A 210 -6.88 24.96 14.41
C ASN A 210 -6.18 24.98 13.05
N TYR A 211 -5.51 23.88 12.65
CA TYR A 211 -4.90 23.72 11.33
C TYR A 211 -5.90 23.11 10.36
N ASP A 212 -5.86 23.55 9.10
CA ASP A 212 -6.41 22.78 7.98
C ASP A 212 -5.56 21.53 7.76
N ARG A 213 -6.20 20.44 7.36
CA ARG A 213 -5.54 19.15 7.20
C ARG A 213 -5.86 18.53 5.85
N VAL A 214 -4.85 18.00 5.21
CA VAL A 214 -5.00 17.19 4.00
C VAL A 214 -4.16 15.94 4.15
N SER A 215 -4.76 14.78 3.91
CA SER A 215 -4.10 13.49 3.87
C SER A 215 -4.20 12.89 2.48
N VAL A 216 -3.07 12.70 1.83
CA VAL A 216 -2.96 12.13 0.48
C VAL A 216 -2.38 10.74 0.60
N ASN A 217 -3.17 9.71 0.31
CA ASN A 217 -2.69 8.34 0.23
C ASN A 217 -2.28 8.03 -1.22
N LEU A 218 -1.00 7.77 -1.45
CA LEU A 218 -0.48 7.52 -2.80
C LEU A 218 -0.93 6.17 -3.39
N ASN A 219 -1.50 5.26 -2.58
CA ASN A 219 -2.18 4.08 -3.09
C ASN A 219 -3.48 4.40 -3.87
N GLU A 220 -4.05 5.59 -3.69
CA GLU A 220 -5.26 6.03 -4.41
C GLU A 220 -4.94 6.55 -5.82
N ALA A 221 -3.66 6.78 -6.12
CA ALA A 221 -3.25 7.19 -7.45
C ALA A 221 -3.07 6.00 -8.38
N ASP A 222 -3.79 5.97 -9.49
CA ASP A 222 -3.62 4.96 -10.52
C ASP A 222 -2.19 5.00 -11.10
N SER A 223 -1.70 3.86 -11.59
CA SER A 223 -0.36 3.76 -12.17
C SER A 223 -0.09 4.80 -13.28
N GLU A 224 -1.10 5.12 -14.10
CA GLU A 224 -1.00 6.14 -15.15
C GLU A 224 -0.78 7.56 -14.59
N ILE A 225 -1.30 7.86 -13.40
CA ILE A 225 -1.07 9.12 -12.69
C ILE A 225 0.38 9.22 -12.25
N LEU A 226 0.95 8.11 -11.78
CA LEU A 226 2.32 8.04 -11.28
C LEU A 226 3.39 7.96 -12.40
N GLU A 227 3.00 7.87 -13.67
CA GLU A 227 3.93 7.86 -14.81
C GLU A 227 4.52 9.25 -15.13
N SER A 228 3.81 10.34 -14.82
CA SER A 228 4.27 11.68 -15.14
C SER A 228 4.02 12.69 -14.04
N MET A 229 4.96 13.63 -13.87
CA MET A 229 4.83 14.74 -12.92
C MET A 229 3.60 15.62 -13.22
N GLU A 230 3.19 15.71 -14.48
CA GLU A 230 2.03 16.51 -14.88
C GLU A 230 0.73 15.90 -14.40
N ARG A 231 0.49 14.62 -14.69
CA ARG A 231 -0.71 13.89 -14.23
C ARG A 231 -0.76 13.84 -12.71
N PHE A 232 0.37 13.59 -12.10
CA PHE A 232 0.50 13.57 -10.65
C PHE A 232 0.17 14.92 -10.01
N ALA A 233 0.68 16.03 -10.55
CA ALA A 233 0.41 17.38 -10.07
C ALA A 233 -1.09 17.73 -10.18
N TYR A 234 -1.73 17.38 -11.29
CA TYR A 234 -3.15 17.58 -11.50
C TYR A 234 -4.00 16.78 -10.48
N TRP A 235 -3.69 15.49 -10.32
CA TRP A 235 -4.36 14.62 -9.35
C TRP A 235 -4.17 15.11 -7.91
N LEU A 236 -2.96 15.52 -7.56
CA LEU A 236 -2.66 16.08 -6.23
C LEU A 236 -3.49 17.34 -5.94
N CYS A 237 -3.55 18.28 -6.88
CA CYS A 237 -4.36 19.47 -6.70
C CYS A 237 -5.85 19.17 -6.59
N ALA A 238 -6.37 18.21 -7.39
CA ALA A 238 -7.76 17.78 -7.32
C ALA A 238 -8.08 17.15 -5.94
N THR A 239 -7.19 16.30 -5.42
CA THR A 239 -7.31 15.65 -4.11
C THR A 239 -7.29 16.69 -2.98
N VAL A 240 -6.35 17.64 -3.03
CA VAL A 240 -6.24 18.73 -2.04
C VAL A 240 -7.48 19.61 -2.06
N ASN A 241 -7.95 20.03 -3.24
CA ASN A 241 -9.16 20.84 -3.38
C ASN A 241 -10.39 20.18 -2.78
N LYS A 242 -10.59 18.89 -3.10
CA LYS A 242 -11.72 18.12 -2.58
C LYS A 242 -11.73 18.10 -1.05
N GLN A 243 -10.57 17.83 -0.42
CA GLN A 243 -10.46 17.76 1.04
C GLN A 243 -10.58 19.14 1.72
N LEU A 244 -10.15 20.21 1.05
CA LEU A 244 -10.27 21.57 1.56
C LEU A 244 -11.63 22.23 1.28
N GLY A 245 -12.54 21.53 0.60
CA GLY A 245 -13.91 22.01 0.34
C GLY A 245 -14.01 23.11 -0.72
N PHE A 246 -13.07 23.19 -1.67
CA PHE A 246 -13.19 24.13 -2.78
C PHE A 246 -14.34 23.74 -3.70
N SER A 247 -15.24 24.68 -3.98
CA SER A 247 -16.41 24.47 -4.84
C SER A 247 -16.08 24.45 -6.34
N LYS A 248 -14.99 25.10 -6.73
CA LYS A 248 -14.55 25.16 -8.13
C LYS A 248 -13.75 23.94 -8.50
N THR A 249 -13.91 23.47 -9.73
CA THR A 249 -13.12 22.37 -10.25
C THR A 249 -11.66 22.80 -10.47
N ILE A 250 -10.75 21.84 -10.43
CA ILE A 250 -9.32 22.07 -10.69
C ILE A 250 -9.11 22.70 -12.09
N VAL A 251 -9.95 22.33 -13.07
CA VAL A 251 -9.90 22.88 -14.44
C VAL A 251 -10.15 24.40 -14.47
N GLU A 252 -11.04 24.89 -13.60
CA GLU A 252 -11.36 26.32 -13.48
C GLU A 252 -10.27 27.11 -12.74
N LEU A 253 -9.54 26.43 -11.85
CA LEU A 253 -8.54 27.06 -11.00
C LEU A 253 -7.11 26.94 -11.56
N TRP A 254 -6.87 25.93 -12.41
CA TRP A 254 -5.55 25.61 -12.92
C TRP A 254 -5.25 26.39 -14.20
N HIS A 255 -4.51 27.50 -14.08
CA HIS A 255 -3.96 28.22 -15.22
C HIS A 255 -2.53 27.72 -15.50
N TRP A 256 -2.44 26.70 -16.35
CA TRP A 256 -1.17 26.10 -16.72
C TRP A 256 -0.39 26.97 -17.67
N ASP A 257 0.75 27.52 -17.23
CA ASP A 257 1.69 28.17 -18.11
C ASP A 257 2.82 27.19 -18.49
N GLN A 258 2.79 26.71 -19.71
CA GLN A 258 3.78 25.75 -20.22
C GLN A 258 5.22 26.31 -20.20
N ARG A 259 5.39 27.62 -20.18
CA ARG A 259 6.70 28.28 -20.20
C ARG A 259 7.47 28.16 -18.90
N ILE A 260 6.79 28.00 -17.77
CA ILE A 260 7.40 27.99 -16.43
C ILE A 260 7.58 26.62 -15.84
N GLY A 261 7.06 25.58 -16.49
CA GLY A 261 7.18 24.19 -16.07
C GLY A 261 6.27 23.77 -14.89
N ILE A 262 6.15 22.46 -14.71
CA ILE A 262 5.16 21.82 -13.86
C ILE A 262 5.31 22.18 -12.38
N LYS A 263 6.53 22.13 -11.86
CA LYS A 263 6.79 22.38 -10.42
C LYS A 263 6.51 23.83 -10.04
N THR A 264 6.79 24.77 -10.94
CA THR A 264 6.50 26.19 -10.71
C THR A 264 5.00 26.43 -10.74
N ASN A 265 4.28 25.86 -11.71
CA ASN A 265 2.82 25.94 -11.78
C ASN A 265 2.19 25.37 -10.50
N LEU A 266 2.64 24.20 -10.05
CA LEU A 266 2.14 23.57 -8.83
C LEU A 266 2.44 24.42 -7.59
N SER A 267 3.62 25.01 -7.51
CA SER A 267 3.97 25.94 -6.41
C SER A 267 3.11 27.20 -6.42
N ASN A 268 2.90 27.82 -7.59
CA ASN A 268 2.03 29.00 -7.72
C ASN A 268 0.58 28.66 -7.34
N TYR A 269 0.09 27.48 -7.76
CA TYR A 269 -1.23 27.02 -7.38
C TYR A 269 -1.39 26.91 -5.85
N PHE A 270 -0.42 26.29 -5.16
CA PHE A 270 -0.45 26.22 -3.69
C PHE A 270 -0.31 27.60 -3.06
N GLU A 271 0.59 28.46 -3.55
CA GLU A 271 0.82 29.77 -2.99
C GLU A 271 -0.41 30.68 -3.11
N GLU A 272 -0.95 30.83 -4.34
CA GLU A 272 -1.98 31.82 -4.65
C GLU A 272 -3.41 31.34 -4.31
N LEU A 273 -3.70 30.05 -4.52
CA LEU A 273 -5.06 29.53 -4.39
C LEU A 273 -5.29 28.78 -3.06
N ILE A 274 -4.25 28.16 -2.48
CA ILE A 274 -4.39 27.43 -1.23
C ILE A 274 -3.95 28.28 -0.05
N LEU A 275 -2.69 28.71 -0.02
CA LEU A 275 -2.08 29.34 1.15
C LEU A 275 -2.46 30.82 1.31
N ALA A 276 -2.54 31.58 0.20
CA ALA A 276 -2.92 33.00 0.28
C ALA A 276 -4.37 33.20 0.72
N GLN A 277 -5.27 32.31 0.35
CA GLN A 277 -6.71 32.43 0.63
C GLN A 277 -7.13 31.89 2.02
N ARG A 278 -6.19 31.41 2.83
CA ARG A 278 -6.47 30.80 4.14
C ARG A 278 -5.71 31.52 5.24
N ASP A 279 -6.38 31.72 6.37
CA ASP A 279 -5.76 32.31 7.57
C ASP A 279 -5.13 31.24 8.47
N ARG A 280 -5.52 29.98 8.30
CA ARG A 280 -5.06 28.86 9.12
C ARG A 280 -3.84 28.18 8.50
N PRO A 281 -2.92 27.65 9.32
CA PRO A 281 -1.87 26.76 8.82
C PRO A 281 -2.47 25.51 8.19
N LEU A 282 -1.76 24.96 7.18
CA LEU A 282 -2.10 23.73 6.49
C LEU A 282 -1.08 22.64 6.83
N LEU A 283 -1.54 21.51 7.36
CA LEU A 283 -0.75 20.27 7.45
C LEU A 283 -1.09 19.38 6.28
N LEU A 284 -0.13 19.20 5.39
CA LEU A 284 -0.24 18.33 4.21
C LEU A 284 0.57 17.05 4.45
N ALA A 285 -0.12 15.92 4.55
CA ALA A 285 0.46 14.62 4.81
C ALA A 285 0.36 13.70 3.59
N PHE A 286 1.45 12.99 3.28
CA PHE A 286 1.54 12.01 2.21
C PHE A 286 1.83 10.64 2.80
N ASP A 287 0.89 9.70 2.66
CA ASP A 287 1.08 8.31 3.06
C ASP A 287 1.48 7.44 1.86
N GLU A 288 2.16 6.33 2.13
CA GLU A 288 2.62 5.34 1.15
C GLU A 288 3.53 5.93 0.06
N LEU A 289 4.48 6.81 0.45
CA LEU A 289 5.45 7.43 -0.47
C LEU A 289 6.26 6.38 -1.27
N ASN A 290 6.34 5.16 -0.76
CA ASN A 290 6.98 4.03 -1.42
C ASN A 290 6.35 3.67 -2.78
N GLN A 291 5.12 4.09 -3.09
CA GLN A 291 4.53 3.90 -4.41
C GLN A 291 5.33 4.60 -5.52
N LEU A 292 6.03 5.68 -5.19
CA LEU A 292 6.86 6.42 -6.14
C LEU A 292 8.24 5.78 -6.40
N PHE A 293 8.65 4.75 -5.65
CA PHE A 293 9.96 4.11 -5.85
C PHE A 293 10.07 3.37 -7.19
N ASN A 294 8.94 2.96 -7.77
CA ASN A 294 8.91 2.38 -9.10
C ASN A 294 9.04 3.43 -10.22
N THR A 295 8.91 4.71 -9.89
CA THR A 295 9.03 5.86 -10.80
C THR A 295 10.06 6.86 -10.27
N PRO A 296 11.38 6.54 -10.32
CA PRO A 296 12.43 7.31 -9.66
C PRO A 296 12.50 8.78 -10.10
N ASN A 297 12.19 9.06 -11.36
CA ASN A 297 12.15 10.44 -11.86
C ASN A 297 11.07 11.26 -11.15
N LEU A 298 9.84 10.72 -11.06
CA LEU A 298 8.74 11.37 -10.36
C LEU A 298 9.08 11.55 -8.87
N LEU A 299 9.57 10.50 -8.21
CA LEU A 299 10.00 10.57 -6.82
C LEU A 299 11.00 11.71 -6.56
N ASN A 300 12.07 11.77 -7.36
CA ASN A 300 13.10 12.78 -7.20
C ASN A 300 12.56 14.21 -7.44
N GLU A 301 11.76 14.40 -8.49
CA GLU A 301 11.15 15.71 -8.78
C GLU A 301 10.16 16.13 -7.68
N PHE A 302 9.39 15.21 -7.16
CA PHE A 302 8.44 15.46 -6.08
C PHE A 302 9.14 15.78 -4.75
N LEU A 303 10.14 15.01 -4.35
CA LEU A 303 10.92 15.29 -3.13
C LEU A 303 11.66 16.63 -3.21
N ARG A 304 12.21 16.98 -4.38
CA ARG A 304 12.81 18.30 -4.61
C ARG A 304 11.79 19.42 -4.44
N LEU A 305 10.57 19.21 -4.92
CA LEU A 305 9.48 20.16 -4.76
C LEU A 305 9.11 20.36 -3.28
N LEU A 306 8.91 19.26 -2.54
CA LEU A 306 8.60 19.33 -1.10
C LEU A 306 9.72 20.01 -0.31
N LYS A 307 10.99 19.78 -0.67
CA LYS A 307 12.14 20.48 -0.08
C LYS A 307 12.06 21.99 -0.32
N ILE A 308 11.79 22.41 -1.56
CA ILE A 308 11.61 23.84 -1.90
C ILE A 308 10.45 24.44 -1.10
N TRP A 309 9.34 23.73 -0.95
CA TRP A 309 8.19 24.19 -0.18
C TRP A 309 8.52 24.34 1.31
N SER A 310 9.24 23.37 1.89
CA SER A 310 9.73 23.44 3.27
C SER A 310 10.67 24.65 3.48
N GLU A 311 11.59 24.90 2.55
CA GLU A 311 12.51 26.05 2.61
C GLU A 311 11.77 27.38 2.45
N LYS A 312 10.84 27.50 1.48
CA LYS A 312 9.95 28.66 1.35
C LYS A 312 9.14 28.89 2.64
N GLY A 313 8.70 27.81 3.31
CA GLY A 313 8.00 27.86 4.60
C GLY A 313 8.78 28.57 5.70
N LYS A 314 10.10 28.70 5.59
CA LYS A 314 10.95 29.40 6.56
C LYS A 314 11.14 30.89 6.23
N THR A 315 10.89 31.31 4.98
CA THR A 315 11.29 32.63 4.48
C THR A 315 10.16 33.44 3.87
N ASN A 316 9.06 32.81 3.41
CA ASN A 316 7.96 33.46 2.71
C ASN A 316 6.68 33.44 3.55
N SER A 317 6.00 34.55 3.72
CA SER A 317 4.83 34.71 4.61
C SER A 317 3.64 33.78 4.25
N HIS A 318 3.34 33.58 2.96
CA HIS A 318 2.28 32.65 2.56
C HIS A 318 2.66 31.20 2.90
N TRP A 319 3.91 30.82 2.60
CA TRP A 319 4.44 29.49 2.86
C TRP A 319 4.69 29.18 4.33
N HIS A 320 4.76 30.21 5.23
CA HIS A 320 4.78 30.01 6.68
C HIS A 320 3.60 29.18 7.19
N LYS A 321 2.51 29.12 6.41
CA LYS A 321 1.32 28.33 6.77
C LYS A 321 1.47 26.84 6.45
N LEU A 322 2.44 26.41 5.63
CA LEU A 322 2.58 25.00 5.24
C LEU A 322 3.45 24.20 6.22
N ARG A 323 2.98 23.00 6.55
CA ARG A 323 3.72 21.92 7.20
C ARG A 323 3.56 20.65 6.38
N LEU A 324 4.60 19.83 6.35
CA LEU A 324 4.63 18.61 5.56
C LEU A 324 4.89 17.40 6.45
N VAL A 325 4.18 16.31 6.18
CA VAL A 325 4.45 14.98 6.72
C VAL A 325 4.53 14.00 5.57
N THR A 326 5.56 13.17 5.52
CA THR A 326 5.68 12.08 4.56
C THR A 326 5.89 10.76 5.29
N VAL A 327 5.21 9.71 4.85
CA VAL A 327 5.28 8.37 5.41
C VAL A 327 5.82 7.41 4.36
N CYS A 328 6.87 6.68 4.73
CA CYS A 328 7.55 5.76 3.83
C CYS A 328 7.91 4.46 4.53
N SER A 329 7.78 3.35 3.84
CA SER A 329 8.27 2.06 4.29
C SER A 329 9.77 1.93 4.01
N SER A 330 10.55 1.61 5.06
CA SER A 330 12.02 1.65 5.03
C SER A 330 12.66 0.57 4.16
N GLU A 331 11.98 -0.54 3.92
CA GLU A 331 12.45 -1.63 3.07
C GLU A 331 12.72 -1.23 1.61
N PHE A 332 12.16 -0.12 1.18
CA PHE A 332 12.37 0.43 -0.17
C PHE A 332 13.54 1.43 -0.24
N LEU A 333 14.09 1.84 0.91
CA LEU A 333 15.18 2.80 0.97
C LEU A 333 16.51 2.09 0.70
N LYS A 334 17.19 2.50 -0.37
CA LYS A 334 18.57 2.07 -0.62
C LYS A 334 19.53 2.93 0.19
N PRO A 335 20.71 2.42 0.60
CA PRO A 335 21.75 3.22 1.25
C PRO A 335 22.07 4.49 0.46
N SER A 336 22.19 4.40 -0.87
CA SER A 336 22.42 5.54 -1.76
C SER A 336 21.25 6.54 -1.82
N SER A 337 20.04 6.16 -1.42
CA SER A 337 18.90 7.09 -1.36
C SER A 337 18.84 7.86 -0.04
N LEU A 338 19.40 7.32 1.04
CA LEU A 338 19.54 8.04 2.32
C LEU A 338 20.67 9.08 2.26
N ASP A 339 21.68 8.85 1.44
CA ASP A 339 22.72 9.86 1.12
C ASP A 339 22.19 10.97 0.20
N ASN A 340 21.03 10.77 -0.44
CA ASN A 340 20.37 11.83 -1.18
C ASN A 340 19.93 12.92 -0.19
N SER A 341 20.48 14.12 -0.37
CA SER A 341 20.16 15.33 0.40
C SER A 341 18.66 15.67 0.48
N LEU A 342 17.83 14.94 -0.25
CA LEU A 342 16.37 15.10 -0.29
C LEU A 342 15.68 14.47 0.93
N PHE A 343 16.08 13.23 1.33
CA PHE A 343 15.55 12.61 2.55
C PHE A 343 16.17 13.20 3.83
N ASN A 344 17.33 13.87 3.71
CA ASN A 344 17.97 14.55 4.84
C ASN A 344 17.41 15.96 5.08
N ALA A 345 16.44 16.42 4.28
CA ALA A 345 15.77 17.69 4.49
C ALA A 345 14.57 17.47 5.44
N GLY A 346 14.60 18.08 6.62
CA GLY A 346 13.52 17.97 7.61
C GLY A 346 13.85 17.09 8.81
N LEU A 347 12.80 16.74 9.57
CA LEU A 347 12.90 15.90 10.77
C LEU A 347 12.62 14.44 10.38
N ILE A 348 13.63 13.58 10.55
CA ILE A 348 13.48 12.14 10.29
C ILE A 348 13.03 11.46 11.57
N ILE A 349 11.88 10.80 11.52
CA ILE A 349 11.32 9.96 12.59
C ILE A 349 11.46 8.51 12.17
N GLN A 350 12.44 7.81 12.70
CA GLN A 350 12.51 6.35 12.58
C GLN A 350 11.71 5.74 13.73
N LEU A 351 10.58 5.09 13.42
CA LEU A 351 9.77 4.44 14.44
C LEU A 351 10.48 3.20 14.97
N PRO A 352 10.82 3.15 16.27
CA PRO A 352 11.40 1.98 16.87
C PRO A 352 10.36 0.89 17.11
N GLU A 353 10.82 -0.31 17.39
CA GLU A 353 10.00 -1.35 18.02
C GLU A 353 9.56 -0.90 19.41
N LEU A 354 8.50 -1.49 19.95
CA LEU A 354 8.05 -1.26 21.32
C LEU A 354 9.10 -1.81 22.29
N ASN A 355 9.48 -1.00 23.25
CA ASN A 355 10.33 -1.44 24.35
C ASN A 355 9.54 -2.28 25.37
N PHE A 356 10.23 -2.83 26.36
CA PHE A 356 9.62 -3.71 27.37
C PHE A 356 8.45 -3.02 28.12
N THR A 357 8.61 -1.77 28.51
CA THR A 357 7.57 -1.01 29.25
C THR A 357 6.34 -0.75 28.38
N GLU A 358 6.57 -0.39 27.12
CA GLU A 358 5.52 -0.17 26.13
C GLU A 358 4.77 -1.48 25.80
N ALA A 359 5.50 -2.59 25.61
CA ALA A 359 4.91 -3.91 25.42
C ALA A 359 4.11 -4.37 26.65
N LYS A 360 4.58 -4.09 27.86
CA LYS A 360 3.86 -4.36 29.12
C LYS A 360 2.59 -3.53 29.25
N SER A 361 2.63 -2.28 28.80
CA SER A 361 1.44 -1.43 28.76
C SER A 361 0.42 -1.96 27.77
N LEU A 362 0.86 -2.41 26.58
CA LEU A 362 0.00 -3.02 25.57
C LEU A 362 -0.64 -4.32 26.09
N SER A 363 0.11 -5.21 26.75
CA SER A 363 -0.44 -6.46 27.32
C SER A 363 -1.59 -6.19 28.30
N ARG A 364 -1.43 -5.18 29.18
CA ARG A 364 -2.46 -4.78 30.15
C ARG A 364 -3.72 -4.25 29.48
N ILE A 365 -3.60 -3.48 28.41
CA ILE A 365 -4.75 -3.00 27.62
C ILE A 365 -5.57 -4.15 27.08
N PHE A 366 -4.91 -5.25 26.67
CA PHE A 366 -5.58 -6.49 26.24
C PHE A 366 -6.00 -7.40 27.39
N GLY A 367 -5.93 -6.94 28.64
CA GLY A 367 -6.29 -7.73 29.82
C GLY A 367 -5.37 -8.93 30.05
N GLN A 368 -4.14 -8.89 29.50
CA GLN A 368 -3.17 -9.94 29.68
C GLN A 368 -2.23 -9.59 30.84
N GLU A 369 -2.48 -10.18 32.00
CA GLU A 369 -1.57 -10.10 33.15
C GLU A 369 -0.46 -11.14 32.95
N MET A 370 0.70 -10.68 32.51
CA MET A 370 1.89 -11.51 32.31
C MET A 370 2.96 -11.14 33.32
N THR A 371 3.69 -12.13 33.78
CA THR A 371 4.94 -11.92 34.52
C THR A 371 5.98 -11.28 33.61
N ASP A 372 6.96 -10.59 34.17
CA ASP A 372 8.06 -9.99 33.41
C ASP A 372 8.84 -11.05 32.60
N LEU A 373 8.98 -12.25 33.13
CA LEU A 373 9.63 -13.37 32.44
C LEU A 373 8.82 -13.84 31.22
N GLU A 374 7.52 -14.01 31.36
CA GLU A 374 6.64 -14.41 30.25
C GLU A 374 6.65 -13.36 29.14
N LEU A 375 6.59 -12.07 29.48
CA LEU A 375 6.69 -10.99 28.50
C LEU A 375 8.06 -10.95 27.81
N GLN A 376 9.15 -11.17 28.54
CA GLN A 376 10.49 -11.28 27.96
C GLN A 376 10.59 -12.44 26.98
N GLN A 377 10.04 -13.62 27.32
CA GLN A 377 9.99 -14.77 26.42
C GLN A 377 9.17 -14.47 25.17
N LEU A 378 8.01 -13.82 25.32
CA LEU A 378 7.18 -13.40 24.18
C LEU A 378 7.92 -12.40 23.29
N MET A 379 8.60 -11.42 23.86
CA MET A 379 9.40 -10.45 23.10
C MET A 379 10.64 -11.09 22.46
N ALA A 380 11.24 -12.09 23.06
CA ALA A 380 12.32 -12.87 22.43
C ALA A 380 11.80 -13.62 21.18
N LEU A 381 10.58 -14.19 21.27
CA LEU A 381 9.95 -14.86 20.14
C LEU A 381 9.54 -13.90 19.03
N LEU A 382 8.88 -12.78 19.37
CA LEU A 382 8.20 -11.90 18.41
C LEU A 382 8.93 -10.58 18.11
N GLY A 383 9.95 -10.22 18.90
CA GLY A 383 10.51 -8.87 18.94
C GLY A 383 9.57 -7.87 19.59
N GLY A 384 9.94 -6.59 19.54
CA GLY A 384 9.08 -5.48 19.94
C GLY A 384 8.16 -4.97 18.83
N HIS A 385 7.96 -5.72 17.76
CA HIS A 385 7.20 -5.30 16.60
C HIS A 385 5.72 -5.11 16.93
N PRO A 386 5.14 -3.90 16.77
CA PRO A 386 3.78 -3.59 17.23
C PRO A 386 2.72 -4.54 16.70
N TYR A 387 2.74 -4.84 15.39
CA TYR A 387 1.77 -5.76 14.79
C TYR A 387 1.87 -7.18 15.38
N ARG A 388 3.10 -7.68 15.56
CA ARG A 388 3.31 -9.03 16.08
C ARG A 388 2.82 -9.15 17.53
N LEU A 389 3.12 -8.16 18.38
CA LEU A 389 2.65 -8.12 19.77
C LEU A 389 1.14 -7.92 19.85
N HIS A 390 0.58 -6.99 19.06
CA HIS A 390 -0.86 -6.77 19.01
C HIS A 390 -1.61 -8.05 18.57
N SER A 391 -1.09 -8.77 17.58
CA SER A 391 -1.66 -10.03 17.10
C SER A 391 -1.61 -11.12 18.19
N ALA A 392 -0.48 -11.25 18.93
CA ALA A 392 -0.38 -12.16 20.05
C ALA A 392 -1.45 -11.86 21.12
N PHE A 393 -1.51 -10.62 21.60
CA PHE A 393 -2.45 -10.22 22.65
C PHE A 393 -3.92 -10.34 22.22
N TYR A 394 -4.23 -10.05 20.96
CA TYR A 394 -5.55 -10.28 20.38
C TYR A 394 -5.96 -11.76 20.45
N HIS A 395 -5.09 -12.66 20.00
CA HIS A 395 -5.37 -14.10 20.01
C HIS A 395 -5.44 -14.67 21.43
N LEU A 396 -4.62 -14.18 22.35
CA LEU A 396 -4.66 -14.54 23.77
C LEU A 396 -5.96 -14.09 24.41
N GLN A 397 -6.38 -12.82 24.19
CA GLN A 397 -7.62 -12.27 24.73
C GLN A 397 -8.84 -13.01 24.18
N LYS A 398 -8.82 -13.40 22.88
CA LYS A 398 -9.88 -14.18 22.24
C LYS A 398 -9.92 -15.63 22.75
N GLY A 399 -8.90 -16.10 23.45
CA GLY A 399 -8.78 -17.49 23.90
C GLY A 399 -8.53 -18.49 22.78
N SER A 400 -8.18 -18.04 21.57
CA SER A 400 -7.88 -18.92 20.42
C SER A 400 -6.51 -19.60 20.55
N ILE A 401 -5.60 -19.03 21.33
CA ILE A 401 -4.29 -19.60 21.69
C ILE A 401 -4.02 -19.36 23.17
N THR A 402 -3.09 -20.13 23.75
CA THR A 402 -2.53 -19.86 25.08
C THR A 402 -1.09 -19.38 24.95
N LEU A 403 -0.61 -18.58 25.90
CA LEU A 403 0.77 -18.10 25.90
C LEU A 403 1.76 -19.25 25.86
N LYS A 404 1.53 -20.28 26.69
CA LYS A 404 2.37 -21.48 26.73
C LYS A 404 2.46 -22.15 25.35
N ASN A 405 1.33 -22.36 24.68
CA ASN A 405 1.32 -22.98 23.35
C ASN A 405 2.03 -22.10 22.31
N LEU A 406 1.88 -20.76 22.38
CA LEU A 406 2.57 -19.86 21.46
C LEU A 406 4.09 -19.89 21.63
N LEU A 407 4.57 -20.00 22.89
CA LEU A 407 5.99 -20.03 23.21
C LEU A 407 6.66 -21.38 22.92
N GLU A 408 5.94 -22.50 23.17
CA GLU A 408 6.49 -23.86 23.07
C GLU A 408 6.25 -24.53 21.70
N ASN A 409 5.24 -24.12 20.95
CA ASN A 409 4.87 -24.74 19.68
C ASN A 409 5.29 -23.86 18.48
N ARG A 410 6.43 -24.20 17.88
CA ARG A 410 6.98 -23.54 16.68
C ARG A 410 5.97 -23.48 15.52
N GLU A 411 5.27 -24.60 15.25
CA GLU A 411 4.34 -24.65 14.10
C GLU A 411 3.12 -23.76 14.31
N LEU A 412 2.61 -23.68 15.55
CA LEU A 412 1.54 -22.77 15.89
C LEU A 412 1.98 -21.31 15.69
N ALA A 413 3.17 -20.95 16.17
CA ALA A 413 3.71 -19.60 15.97
C ALA A 413 3.84 -19.27 14.46
N LEU A 414 4.37 -20.18 13.66
CA LEU A 414 4.48 -20.01 12.21
C LEU A 414 3.11 -19.87 11.52
N THR A 415 2.11 -20.58 12.00
CA THR A 415 0.74 -20.53 11.47
C THR A 415 0.07 -19.20 11.81
N VAL A 416 0.14 -18.75 13.06
CA VAL A 416 -0.45 -17.46 13.50
C VAL A 416 0.11 -16.27 12.72
N TYR A 417 1.40 -16.31 12.37
CA TYR A 417 2.08 -15.22 11.64
C TYR A 417 2.34 -15.53 10.16
N SER A 418 1.68 -16.53 9.59
CA SER A 418 1.96 -17.02 8.23
C SER A 418 1.90 -15.93 7.17
N GLU A 419 0.88 -15.07 7.16
CA GLU A 419 0.74 -13.97 6.19
C GLU A 419 1.85 -12.92 6.36
N HIS A 420 2.15 -12.53 7.60
CA HIS A 420 3.22 -11.59 7.90
C HIS A 420 4.58 -12.13 7.44
N LEU A 421 4.88 -13.39 7.77
CA LEU A 421 6.13 -14.05 7.39
C LEU A 421 6.25 -14.24 5.87
N GLN A 422 5.15 -14.52 5.19
CA GLN A 422 5.13 -14.60 3.73
C GLN A 422 5.41 -13.24 3.07
N GLN A 423 4.88 -12.15 3.61
CA GLN A 423 5.20 -10.80 3.14
C GLN A 423 6.69 -10.47 3.34
N GLN A 424 7.26 -10.85 4.50
CA GLN A 424 8.70 -10.68 4.77
C GLN A 424 9.55 -11.52 3.79
N TRP A 425 9.11 -12.73 3.49
CA TRP A 425 9.78 -13.57 2.50
C TRP A 425 9.79 -12.92 1.11
N TRP A 426 8.69 -12.36 0.64
CA TRP A 426 8.64 -11.67 -0.64
C TRP A 426 9.55 -10.44 -0.70
N ILE A 427 9.65 -9.69 0.39
CA ILE A 427 10.59 -8.56 0.48
C ILE A 427 12.02 -9.07 0.33
N LEU A 428 12.39 -10.12 1.04
CA LEU A 428 13.74 -10.69 0.99
C LEU A 428 14.05 -11.31 -0.39
N GLN A 429 13.08 -11.96 -1.02
CA GLN A 429 13.23 -12.54 -2.35
C GLN A 429 13.57 -11.50 -3.43
N SER A 430 13.11 -10.29 -3.29
CA SER A 430 13.47 -9.19 -4.21
C SER A 430 14.91 -8.67 -4.02
N HIS A 431 15.63 -9.19 -2.99
CA HIS A 431 17.00 -8.78 -2.64
C HIS A 431 17.96 -10.00 -2.50
N PRO A 432 18.24 -10.77 -3.57
CA PRO A 432 19.04 -11.99 -3.48
C PRO A 432 20.46 -11.76 -2.93
N HIS A 433 21.03 -10.58 -3.12
CA HIS A 433 22.34 -10.19 -2.61
C HIS A 433 22.45 -10.17 -1.08
N LEU A 434 21.31 -10.15 -0.37
CA LEU A 434 21.26 -10.20 1.11
C LEU A 434 21.17 -11.64 1.65
N TRP A 435 20.88 -12.65 0.81
CA TRP A 435 20.55 -13.98 1.29
C TRP A 435 21.68 -14.65 2.05
N VAL A 436 22.92 -14.55 1.53
CA VAL A 436 24.08 -15.18 2.17
C VAL A 436 24.29 -14.63 3.57
N LEU A 437 24.38 -13.30 3.70
CA LEU A 437 24.56 -12.65 5.00
C LEU A 437 23.39 -12.96 5.94
N PHE A 438 22.16 -12.91 5.44
CA PHE A 438 20.99 -13.18 6.27
C PHE A 438 20.94 -14.65 6.71
N SER A 439 21.33 -15.61 5.85
CA SER A 439 21.45 -17.03 6.22
C SER A 439 22.45 -17.24 7.35
N GLU A 440 23.62 -16.61 7.27
CA GLU A 440 24.64 -16.65 8.35
C GLU A 440 24.06 -16.13 9.68
N ILE A 441 23.33 -14.98 9.65
CA ILE A 441 22.72 -14.42 10.85
C ILE A 441 21.62 -15.32 11.42
N VAL A 442 20.79 -15.92 10.56
CA VAL A 442 19.71 -16.85 10.96
C VAL A 442 20.27 -18.12 11.60
N GLN A 443 21.38 -18.63 11.11
CA GLN A 443 22.01 -19.85 11.63
C GLN A 443 22.82 -19.60 12.92
N SER A 444 23.28 -18.37 13.14
CA SER A 444 24.09 -18.03 14.29
C SER A 444 23.22 -17.79 15.55
N SER A 445 23.71 -18.27 16.69
CA SER A 445 23.15 -17.94 18.00
C SER A 445 23.79 -16.69 18.64
N SER A 446 24.82 -16.11 18.01
CA SER A 446 25.56 -14.94 18.49
C SER A 446 25.61 -13.84 17.41
N PRO A 447 25.76 -12.55 17.80
CA PRO A 447 25.88 -11.46 16.85
C PRO A 447 27.04 -11.64 15.87
N ILE A 448 26.80 -11.41 14.58
CA ILE A 448 27.79 -11.54 13.49
C ILE A 448 28.35 -10.18 13.11
N ILE A 449 29.64 -10.10 12.86
CA ILE A 449 30.28 -8.89 12.31
C ILE A 449 30.03 -8.86 10.81
N CYS A 450 29.35 -7.82 10.35
CA CYS A 450 28.87 -7.72 8.97
C CYS A 450 29.44 -6.51 8.22
N GLN A 451 29.36 -6.56 6.89
CA GLN A 451 29.53 -5.38 6.04
C GLN A 451 28.39 -4.39 6.33
N MET A 452 28.78 -3.11 6.52
CA MET A 452 27.86 -2.07 6.99
C MET A 452 26.65 -1.88 6.03
N GLU A 453 26.88 -1.87 4.73
CA GLU A 453 25.85 -1.62 3.73
C GLU A 453 24.77 -2.71 3.72
N LEU A 454 25.16 -3.99 3.68
CA LEU A 454 24.24 -5.12 3.65
C LEU A 454 23.47 -5.25 4.98
N SER A 455 24.17 -5.10 6.11
CA SER A 455 23.53 -5.17 7.42
C SER A 455 22.56 -4.01 7.65
N PHE A 456 22.87 -2.82 7.14
CA PHE A 456 21.95 -1.68 7.16
C PHE A 456 20.68 -1.95 6.33
N GLN A 457 20.80 -2.53 5.15
CA GLN A 457 19.63 -2.92 4.35
C GLN A 457 18.73 -3.92 5.10
N LEU A 458 19.32 -4.95 5.72
CA LEU A 458 18.57 -5.91 6.55
C LEU A 458 17.89 -5.23 7.75
N GLN A 459 18.54 -4.24 8.36
CA GLN A 459 17.95 -3.44 9.44
C GLN A 459 16.76 -2.61 8.94
N GLN A 460 16.88 -1.95 7.77
CA GLN A 460 15.79 -1.18 7.19
C GLN A 460 14.58 -2.05 6.83
N MET A 461 14.80 -3.34 6.57
CA MET A 461 13.73 -4.32 6.36
C MET A 461 13.15 -4.88 7.66
N GLY A 462 13.73 -4.55 8.82
CA GLY A 462 13.27 -5.04 10.12
C GLY A 462 13.72 -6.48 10.45
N PHE A 463 14.69 -7.03 9.73
CA PHE A 463 15.17 -8.40 9.97
C PHE A 463 16.20 -8.48 11.08
N VAL A 464 17.02 -7.46 11.22
CA VAL A 464 18.14 -7.45 12.18
C VAL A 464 18.18 -6.18 13.00
N HIS A 465 18.75 -6.26 14.21
CA HIS A 465 19.24 -5.14 14.97
C HIS A 465 20.73 -5.01 14.78
N LEU A 466 21.24 -3.77 14.80
CA LEU A 466 22.66 -3.46 14.71
C LEU A 466 23.19 -2.89 16.04
N GLN A 467 24.28 -3.44 16.50
CA GLN A 467 25.08 -2.87 17.59
C GLN A 467 26.51 -2.63 17.08
N GLY A 468 26.77 -1.42 16.64
CA GLY A 468 27.96 -1.10 15.87
C GLY A 468 28.00 -1.90 14.56
N ARG A 469 29.05 -2.72 14.38
CA ARG A 469 29.17 -3.61 13.20
C ARG A 469 28.60 -5.00 13.41
N LYS A 470 28.00 -5.29 14.56
CA LYS A 470 27.40 -6.58 14.88
C LYS A 470 25.93 -6.57 14.56
N ALA A 471 25.46 -7.57 13.81
CA ALA A 471 24.06 -7.79 13.49
C ALA A 471 23.54 -9.04 14.22
N PHE A 472 22.28 -9.00 14.66
CA PHE A 472 21.56 -10.12 15.26
C PHE A 472 20.07 -10.04 14.87
N LEU A 473 19.38 -11.17 14.87
CA LEU A 473 17.97 -11.23 14.50
C LEU A 473 17.10 -10.36 15.43
N THR A 474 16.08 -9.73 14.86
CA THR A 474 15.07 -8.99 15.64
C THR A 474 14.20 -9.92 16.49
N CYS A 475 14.02 -11.20 16.10
CA CYS A 475 13.18 -12.15 16.83
C CYS A 475 13.44 -13.60 16.42
N GLU A 476 13.15 -14.55 17.33
CA GLU A 476 13.28 -15.99 17.08
C GLU A 476 12.24 -16.52 16.05
N LEU A 477 11.10 -15.85 15.88
CA LEU A 477 10.11 -16.19 14.85
C LEU A 477 10.72 -16.18 13.46
N PHE A 478 11.61 -15.24 13.18
CA PHE A 478 12.36 -15.21 11.91
C PHE A 478 13.33 -16.37 11.79
N ARG A 479 14.02 -16.76 12.88
CA ARG A 479 14.86 -17.97 12.89
C ARG A 479 14.05 -19.19 12.55
N TYR A 480 12.86 -19.34 13.14
CA TYR A 480 11.95 -20.47 12.87
C TYR A 480 11.51 -20.52 11.42
N PHE A 481 11.25 -19.37 10.80
CA PHE A 481 10.73 -19.33 9.44
C PHE A 481 11.81 -19.44 8.37
N PHE A 482 12.94 -18.75 8.55
CA PHE A 482 13.95 -18.60 7.49
C PHE A 482 15.02 -19.69 7.48
N ARG A 483 15.24 -20.39 8.59
CA ARG A 483 16.33 -21.36 8.73
C ARG A 483 16.36 -22.43 7.63
N ASP A 484 15.19 -22.90 7.25
CA ASP A 484 15.04 -24.00 6.28
C ASP A 484 14.70 -23.50 4.86
N ARG A 485 14.69 -22.19 4.63
CA ARG A 485 14.29 -21.55 3.37
C ARG A 485 15.41 -20.78 2.68
N LEU A 486 16.44 -20.46 3.42
CA LEU A 486 17.63 -19.78 2.89
C LEU A 486 18.70 -20.79 2.48
N PRO A 487 19.56 -20.45 1.48
CA PRO A 487 20.64 -21.33 1.05
C PRO A 487 21.69 -21.58 2.12
#